data_d0571536e94e1c5efc3692fa9d5952bf
#
_entry.id   d0571536e94e1c5efc3692fa9d5952bf
#
_cell.length_a   1.000
_cell.length_b   1.000
_cell.length_c   1.000
_cell.angle_alpha   90.00
_cell.angle_beta   90.00
_cell.angle_gamma   90.00
#
_symmetry.space_group_name_H-M   'P 1'
#
loop_
_entity.id
_entity.type
_entity.pdbx_description
1 polymer ?
#
loop_
_entity_poly.entity_id
_entity_poly.type
_entity_poly.pdbx_seq_one_letter_code
_entity_poly.pdbx_strand_id
1 'polypeptide(L)'
;MTKVYRSGEVEVFALRGVDLDLYEGEIAVLLGPSGSGKSTLLNIMGGLDRATAGEVRFRGQDLTAFSERQFTRFRRDHVGFVFQFYNLIPSLTAWENVALVTEISSNPMKPDEALEMVGLRDRMAHFPAQLSGGEQQRVAIARAIAKRPEVMLCDEPTGALDSKTGILVLEALSRINEEMKTAMAIITHNAGIRQIAHRVFTFKDGRIADAAVNDQRARPAEVSW
;
A
#
# COMPACT_ATOMS: atom_id res chain seq x y z
N MET A 1 13.50 8.57 11.51
CA MET A 1 14.03 9.04 10.20
C MET A 1 13.54 10.43 9.81
N THR A 2 14.28 11.14 8.95
CA THR A 2 13.91 12.47 8.43
C THR A 2 13.97 12.50 6.91
N LYS A 3 13.20 13.40 6.28
CA LYS A 3 13.25 13.66 4.83
C LYS A 3 13.13 15.15 4.56
N VAL A 4 14.12 15.67 3.83
CA VAL A 4 14.16 17.07 3.37
C VAL A 4 14.31 17.07 1.86
N TYR A 5 13.38 17.70 1.17
CA TYR A 5 13.51 18.00 -0.25
C TYR A 5 14.12 19.39 -0.42
N ARG A 6 15.06 19.50 -1.35
CA ARG A 6 15.74 20.78 -1.68
C ARG A 6 15.47 21.13 -3.14
N SER A 7 15.01 22.33 -3.37
CA SER A 7 14.82 22.91 -4.69
C SER A 7 15.37 24.34 -4.71
N GLY A 8 16.59 24.51 -5.21
CA GLY A 8 17.34 25.76 -5.08
C GLY A 8 17.58 26.12 -3.60
N GLU A 9 17.13 27.30 -3.17
CA GLU A 9 17.24 27.77 -1.79
C GLU A 9 16.08 27.31 -0.88
N VAL A 10 15.06 26.66 -1.44
CA VAL A 10 13.88 26.22 -0.68
C VAL A 10 14.10 24.81 -0.12
N GLU A 11 13.95 24.67 1.18
CA GLU A 11 13.94 23.38 1.88
C GLU A 11 12.53 23.03 2.36
N VAL A 12 12.04 21.84 2.00
CA VAL A 12 10.77 21.31 2.48
C VAL A 12 11.03 20.09 3.36
N PHE A 13 10.75 20.22 4.65
CA PHE A 13 10.87 19.14 5.63
C PHE A 13 9.62 18.26 5.57
N ALA A 14 9.67 17.23 4.75
CA ALA A 14 8.54 16.31 4.56
C ALA A 14 8.39 15.32 5.74
N LEU A 15 9.51 14.87 6.34
CA LEU A 15 9.53 14.08 7.57
C LEU A 15 10.48 14.70 8.58
N ARG A 16 10.04 14.80 9.85
CA ARG A 16 10.72 15.54 10.93
C ARG A 16 10.99 14.67 12.17
N GLY A 17 11.56 13.48 11.95
CA GLY A 17 11.79 12.51 13.02
C GLY A 17 10.56 11.60 13.17
N VAL A 18 10.44 10.61 12.24
CA VAL A 18 9.40 9.59 12.29
C VAL A 18 10.04 8.28 12.73
N ASP A 19 9.49 7.68 13.79
CA ASP A 19 9.81 6.34 14.24
C ASP A 19 8.54 5.49 14.15
N LEU A 20 8.62 4.39 13.40
CA LEU A 20 7.50 3.50 13.16
C LEU A 20 8.02 2.09 12.88
N ASP A 21 7.42 1.11 13.54
CA ASP A 21 7.58 -0.31 13.22
C ASP A 21 6.30 -0.81 12.56
N LEU A 22 6.44 -1.70 11.58
CA LEU A 22 5.34 -2.43 10.95
C LEU A 22 5.58 -3.92 11.17
N TYR A 23 4.60 -4.62 11.72
CA TYR A 23 4.72 -6.04 12.08
C TYR A 23 4.06 -6.94 11.04
N GLU A 24 4.54 -8.17 10.92
CA GLU A 24 3.97 -9.21 10.07
C GLU A 24 2.48 -9.44 10.43
N GLY A 25 1.64 -9.54 9.40
CA GLY A 25 0.19 -9.71 9.58
C GLY A 25 -0.54 -8.48 10.15
N GLU A 26 0.14 -7.36 10.31
CA GLU A 26 -0.47 -6.12 10.79
C GLU A 26 -1.08 -5.29 9.67
N ILE A 27 -2.24 -4.68 9.93
CA ILE A 27 -2.77 -3.53 9.19
C ILE A 27 -2.51 -2.28 10.01
N ALA A 28 -1.60 -1.43 9.57
CA ALA A 28 -1.35 -0.10 10.11
C ALA A 28 -2.02 0.96 9.24
N VAL A 29 -2.84 1.84 9.82
CA VAL A 29 -3.47 2.95 9.11
C VAL A 29 -2.78 4.26 9.48
N LEU A 30 -2.39 5.03 8.46
CA LEU A 30 -1.75 6.32 8.59
C LEU A 30 -2.75 7.41 8.20
N LEU A 31 -3.27 8.12 9.21
CA LEU A 31 -4.22 9.21 9.05
C LEU A 31 -3.54 10.57 9.11
N GLY A 32 -4.11 11.56 8.46
CA GLY A 32 -3.66 12.94 8.55
C GLY A 32 -3.99 13.75 7.30
N PRO A 33 -3.88 15.08 7.34
CA PRO A 33 -4.18 15.96 6.22
C PRO A 33 -3.24 15.72 5.04
N SER A 34 -3.65 16.18 3.84
CA SER A 34 -2.76 16.18 2.67
C SER A 34 -1.49 16.99 2.97
N GLY A 35 -0.36 16.55 2.46
CA GLY A 35 0.94 17.19 2.70
C GLY A 35 1.57 16.90 4.07
N SER A 36 0.97 16.09 4.94
CA SER A 36 1.54 15.80 6.27
C SER A 36 2.75 14.85 6.26
N GLY A 37 3.17 14.33 5.09
CA GLY A 37 4.35 13.47 4.94
C GLY A 37 4.06 11.98 4.78
N LYS A 38 2.80 11.53 4.79
CA LYS A 38 2.42 10.11 4.73
C LYS A 38 2.91 9.40 3.46
N SER A 39 2.64 9.95 2.27
CA SER A 39 3.11 9.36 1.00
C SER A 39 4.63 9.37 0.90
N THR A 40 5.32 10.39 1.46
CA THR A 40 6.78 10.41 1.56
C THR A 40 7.29 9.24 2.41
N LEU A 41 6.66 8.99 3.57
CA LEU A 41 7.01 7.86 4.43
C LEU A 41 6.81 6.54 3.68
N LEU A 42 5.66 6.35 3.03
CA LEU A 42 5.33 5.14 2.27
C LEU A 42 6.34 4.91 1.14
N ASN A 43 6.72 5.96 0.40
CA ASN A 43 7.72 5.87 -0.66
C ASN A 43 9.10 5.44 -0.12
N ILE A 44 9.49 5.95 1.04
CA ILE A 44 10.77 5.55 1.68
C ILE A 44 10.69 4.10 2.16
N MET A 45 9.61 3.69 2.83
CA MET A 45 9.41 2.31 3.27
C MET A 45 9.45 1.33 2.09
N GLY A 46 8.90 1.74 0.96
CA GLY A 46 8.87 0.93 -0.26
C GLY A 46 10.12 1.03 -1.15
N GLY A 47 11.12 1.83 -0.77
CA GLY A 47 12.35 2.01 -1.54
C GLY A 47 12.15 2.74 -2.87
N LEU A 48 11.10 3.58 -2.98
CA LEU A 48 10.88 4.51 -4.09
C LEU A 48 11.59 5.84 -3.86
N ASP A 49 11.90 6.17 -2.59
CA ASP A 49 12.65 7.35 -2.18
C ASP A 49 13.60 6.98 -1.04
N ARG A 50 14.50 7.88 -0.67
CA ARG A 50 15.50 7.69 0.38
C ARG A 50 15.28 8.67 1.52
N ALA A 51 15.47 8.22 2.75
CA ALA A 51 15.57 9.11 3.90
C ALA A 51 16.78 10.05 3.75
N THR A 52 16.64 11.29 4.22
CA THR A 52 17.77 12.23 4.30
C THR A 52 18.70 11.88 5.47
N ALA A 53 18.11 11.42 6.60
CA ALA A 53 18.85 10.92 7.76
C ALA A 53 17.99 9.94 8.57
N GLY A 54 18.64 9.13 9.39
CA GLY A 54 18.04 8.04 10.15
C GLY A 54 18.11 6.72 9.39
N GLU A 55 17.49 5.68 9.91
CA GLU A 55 17.57 4.32 9.42
C GLU A 55 16.21 3.82 8.92
N VAL A 56 16.23 2.95 7.92
CA VAL A 56 15.07 2.17 7.46
C VAL A 56 15.50 0.72 7.42
N ARG A 57 14.84 -0.14 8.17
CA ARG A 57 15.19 -1.55 8.27
C ARG A 57 14.07 -2.46 7.79
N PHE A 58 14.43 -3.51 7.08
CA PHE A 58 13.55 -4.59 6.71
C PHE A 58 14.17 -5.92 7.15
N ARG A 59 13.50 -6.66 8.05
CA ARG A 59 14.02 -7.90 8.62
C ARG A 59 15.44 -7.77 9.19
N GLY A 60 15.69 -6.67 9.86
CA GLY A 60 17.03 -6.37 10.44
C GLY A 60 18.05 -5.85 9.44
N GLN A 61 17.76 -5.90 8.13
CA GLN A 61 18.64 -5.37 7.09
C GLN A 61 18.42 -3.86 6.92
N ASP A 62 19.50 -3.09 6.94
CA ASP A 62 19.46 -1.64 6.72
C ASP A 62 19.30 -1.33 5.20
N LEU A 63 18.19 -0.69 4.86
CA LEU A 63 17.89 -0.27 3.49
C LEU A 63 18.56 1.06 3.11
N THR A 64 19.05 1.85 4.07
CA THR A 64 19.59 3.18 3.77
C THR A 64 20.85 3.12 2.92
N ALA A 65 21.63 2.04 3.02
CA ALA A 65 22.83 1.79 2.24
C ALA A 65 22.58 1.10 0.88
N PHE A 66 21.32 0.80 0.53
CA PHE A 66 21.00 0.09 -0.70
C PHE A 66 21.34 0.89 -1.96
N SER A 67 21.97 0.22 -2.94
CA SER A 67 22.07 0.69 -4.33
C SER A 67 20.70 0.62 -5.03
N GLU A 68 20.54 1.31 -6.16
CA GLU A 68 19.32 1.25 -6.97
C GLU A 68 18.97 -0.18 -7.40
N ARG A 69 19.97 -0.99 -7.73
CA ARG A 69 19.77 -2.40 -8.07
C ARG A 69 19.23 -3.22 -6.89
N GLN A 70 19.67 -2.93 -5.67
CA GLN A 70 19.16 -3.58 -4.45
C GLN A 70 17.73 -3.13 -4.14
N PHE A 71 17.41 -1.83 -4.29
CA PHE A 71 16.05 -1.34 -4.16
C PHE A 71 15.11 -1.94 -5.21
N THR A 72 15.57 -2.09 -6.47
CA THR A 72 14.75 -2.74 -7.52
C THR A 72 14.43 -4.19 -7.14
N ARG A 73 15.41 -4.93 -6.60
CA ARG A 73 15.21 -6.29 -6.11
C ARG A 73 14.27 -6.31 -4.91
N PHE A 74 14.47 -5.42 -3.94
CA PHE A 74 13.62 -5.28 -2.76
C PHE A 74 12.14 -5.03 -3.13
N ARG A 75 11.88 -4.06 -4.03
CA ARG A 75 10.53 -3.79 -4.52
C ARG A 75 9.93 -4.97 -5.27
N ARG A 76 10.74 -5.66 -6.07
CA ARG A 76 10.30 -6.84 -6.83
C ARG A 76 9.88 -7.97 -5.90
N ASP A 77 10.70 -8.27 -4.90
CA ASP A 77 10.57 -9.51 -4.13
C ASP A 77 9.72 -9.34 -2.85
N HIS A 78 9.70 -8.13 -2.25
CA HIS A 78 9.13 -7.95 -0.91
C HIS A 78 7.98 -6.95 -0.81
N VAL A 79 7.82 -6.00 -1.76
CA VAL A 79 6.88 -4.88 -1.59
C VAL A 79 5.78 -4.89 -2.65
N GLY A 80 4.51 -4.91 -2.24
CA GLY A 80 3.34 -4.64 -3.08
C GLY A 80 2.91 -3.18 -2.96
N PHE A 81 2.69 -2.49 -4.08
CA PHE A 81 2.16 -1.13 -4.08
C PHE A 81 0.73 -1.10 -4.61
N VAL A 82 -0.13 -0.34 -3.93
CA VAL A 82 -1.48 0.01 -4.36
C VAL A 82 -1.62 1.52 -4.29
N PHE A 83 -1.98 2.15 -5.41
CA PHE A 83 -2.10 3.61 -5.53
C PHE A 83 -3.56 4.02 -5.73
N GLN A 84 -3.88 5.26 -5.43
CA GLN A 84 -5.20 5.85 -5.63
C GLN A 84 -5.67 5.81 -7.09
N PHE A 85 -4.75 6.04 -8.04
CA PHE A 85 -5.01 5.95 -9.48
C PHE A 85 -4.46 4.61 -9.98
N TYR A 86 -5.14 3.58 -9.86
CA TYR A 86 -4.95 2.16 -10.21
C TYR A 86 -3.67 1.79 -10.99
N ASN A 87 -3.14 2.67 -11.85
CA ASN A 87 -1.93 2.52 -12.68
C ASN A 87 -1.95 1.22 -13.50
N LEU A 88 -3.13 0.87 -14.03
CA LEU A 88 -3.28 -0.24 -14.96
C LEU A 88 -2.81 0.17 -16.35
N ILE A 89 -2.29 -0.79 -17.10
CA ILE A 89 -1.94 -0.61 -18.52
C ILE A 89 -3.24 -0.76 -19.31
N PRO A 90 -3.71 0.31 -20.00
CA PRO A 90 -5.05 0.32 -20.62
C PRO A 90 -5.22 -0.67 -21.76
N SER A 91 -4.13 -1.03 -22.45
CA SER A 91 -4.10 -1.98 -23.58
C SER A 91 -4.03 -3.44 -23.17
N LEU A 92 -3.93 -3.72 -21.87
CA LEU A 92 -3.88 -5.07 -21.31
C LEU A 92 -5.16 -5.38 -20.55
N THR A 93 -5.61 -6.63 -20.64
CA THR A 93 -6.71 -7.16 -19.83
C THR A 93 -6.37 -7.15 -18.34
N ALA A 94 -7.35 -7.41 -17.47
CA ALA A 94 -7.11 -7.57 -16.03
C ALA A 94 -6.09 -8.69 -15.76
N TRP A 95 -6.22 -9.82 -16.44
CA TRP A 95 -5.31 -10.94 -16.32
C TRP A 95 -3.88 -10.57 -16.74
N GLU A 96 -3.71 -9.93 -17.90
CA GLU A 96 -2.40 -9.51 -18.42
C GLU A 96 -1.74 -8.45 -17.52
N ASN A 97 -2.52 -7.52 -16.97
CA ASN A 97 -2.00 -6.55 -15.99
C ASN A 97 -1.40 -7.24 -14.75
N VAL A 98 -2.00 -8.34 -14.31
CA VAL A 98 -1.46 -9.15 -13.19
C VAL A 98 -0.29 -10.01 -13.66
N ALA A 99 -0.37 -10.62 -14.83
CA ALA A 99 0.68 -11.49 -15.37
C ALA A 99 2.05 -10.79 -15.52
N LEU A 100 2.05 -9.49 -15.83
CA LEU A 100 3.29 -8.71 -15.97
C LEU A 100 4.23 -8.81 -14.75
N VAL A 101 3.68 -8.82 -13.53
CA VAL A 101 4.51 -8.90 -12.33
C VAL A 101 4.90 -10.33 -11.99
N THR A 102 4.17 -11.31 -12.47
CA THR A 102 4.51 -12.73 -12.26
C THR A 102 5.74 -13.15 -13.06
N GLU A 103 5.95 -12.58 -14.24
CA GLU A 103 7.11 -12.85 -15.10
C GLU A 103 8.46 -12.47 -14.47
N ILE A 104 8.46 -11.48 -13.59
CA ILE A 104 9.68 -10.97 -12.95
C ILE A 104 9.87 -11.43 -11.51
N SER A 105 8.86 -12.08 -10.92
CA SER A 105 8.85 -12.50 -9.51
C SER A 105 9.47 -13.88 -9.33
N SER A 106 10.11 -14.11 -8.19
CA SER A 106 10.79 -15.36 -7.89
C SER A 106 9.84 -16.52 -7.48
N ASN A 107 8.70 -16.20 -6.86
CA ASN A 107 7.69 -17.16 -6.41
C ASN A 107 6.28 -16.57 -6.57
N PRO A 108 5.84 -16.33 -7.81
CA PRO A 108 4.57 -15.65 -8.05
C PRO A 108 3.37 -16.57 -7.77
N MET A 109 2.26 -15.96 -7.38
CA MET A 109 0.94 -16.52 -7.47
C MET A 109 0.46 -16.50 -8.92
N LYS A 110 -0.34 -17.47 -9.35
CA LYS A 110 -0.94 -17.41 -10.68
C LYS A 110 -1.88 -16.19 -10.80
N PRO A 111 -1.92 -15.52 -11.97
CA PRO A 111 -2.83 -14.38 -12.16
C PRO A 111 -4.29 -14.71 -11.85
N ASP A 112 -4.74 -15.91 -12.21
CA ASP A 112 -6.10 -16.41 -11.95
C ASP A 112 -6.38 -16.44 -10.44
N GLU A 113 -5.46 -17.01 -9.65
CA GLU A 113 -5.58 -17.08 -8.18
C GLU A 113 -5.63 -15.67 -7.56
N ALA A 114 -4.76 -14.77 -8.01
CA ALA A 114 -4.73 -13.40 -7.52
C ALA A 114 -6.03 -12.63 -7.82
N LEU A 115 -6.59 -12.78 -9.02
CA LEU A 115 -7.85 -12.16 -9.41
C LEU A 115 -9.04 -12.78 -8.68
N GLU A 116 -9.01 -14.08 -8.41
CA GLU A 116 -10.04 -14.75 -7.63
C GLU A 116 -10.06 -14.28 -6.16
N MET A 117 -8.89 -14.05 -5.55
CA MET A 117 -8.78 -13.50 -4.18
C MET A 117 -9.46 -12.14 -4.02
N VAL A 118 -9.49 -11.34 -5.08
CA VAL A 118 -10.14 -10.02 -5.08
C VAL A 118 -11.55 -10.02 -5.69
N GLY A 119 -12.11 -11.22 -5.97
CA GLY A 119 -13.48 -11.38 -6.49
C GLY A 119 -13.65 -10.95 -7.95
N LEU A 120 -12.63 -11.16 -8.80
CA LEU A 120 -12.63 -10.75 -10.22
C LEU A 120 -12.46 -11.91 -11.20
N ARG A 121 -12.82 -13.14 -10.79
CA ARG A 121 -12.72 -14.33 -11.65
C ARG A 121 -13.42 -14.15 -13.01
N ASP A 122 -14.61 -13.58 -13.02
CA ASP A 122 -15.42 -13.38 -14.22
C ASP A 122 -15.03 -12.11 -15.01
N ARG A 123 -14.00 -11.40 -14.58
CA ARG A 123 -13.51 -10.15 -15.18
C ARG A 123 -12.11 -10.24 -15.78
N MET A 124 -11.49 -11.41 -15.77
CA MET A 124 -10.09 -11.61 -16.18
C MET A 124 -9.79 -11.13 -17.59
N ALA A 125 -10.71 -11.35 -18.53
CA ALA A 125 -10.57 -10.97 -19.94
C ALA A 125 -10.98 -9.51 -20.25
N HIS A 126 -11.41 -8.73 -19.24
CA HIS A 126 -11.85 -7.35 -19.44
C HIS A 126 -10.67 -6.40 -19.46
N PHE A 127 -10.72 -5.40 -20.34
CA PHE A 127 -9.79 -4.27 -20.34
C PHE A 127 -10.18 -3.24 -19.27
N PRO A 128 -9.24 -2.41 -18.76
CA PRO A 128 -9.54 -1.40 -17.76
C PRO A 128 -10.73 -0.50 -18.10
N ALA A 129 -10.91 -0.12 -19.37
CA ALA A 129 -12.03 0.69 -19.83
C ALA A 129 -13.42 0.01 -19.68
N GLN A 130 -13.45 -1.30 -19.49
CA GLN A 130 -14.66 -2.10 -19.31
C GLN A 130 -14.96 -2.39 -17.83
N LEU A 131 -14.09 -1.94 -16.93
CA LEU A 131 -14.16 -2.17 -15.49
C LEU A 131 -14.57 -0.90 -14.76
N SER A 132 -15.40 -1.04 -13.73
CA SER A 132 -15.66 0.05 -12.78
C SER A 132 -14.39 0.46 -12.03
N GLY A 133 -14.36 1.66 -11.43
CA GLY A 133 -13.22 2.12 -10.66
C GLY A 133 -12.80 1.15 -9.54
N GLY A 134 -13.77 0.58 -8.83
CA GLY A 134 -13.49 -0.41 -7.79
C GLY A 134 -13.01 -1.76 -8.34
N GLU A 135 -13.45 -2.19 -9.51
CA GLU A 135 -12.90 -3.36 -10.18
C GLU A 135 -11.46 -3.10 -10.62
N GLN A 136 -11.17 -1.93 -11.20
CA GLN A 136 -9.80 -1.51 -11.55
C GLN A 136 -8.88 -1.49 -10.32
N GLN A 137 -9.36 -0.96 -9.20
CA GLN A 137 -8.61 -0.97 -7.95
C GLN A 137 -8.33 -2.40 -7.46
N ARG A 138 -9.31 -3.29 -7.53
CA ARG A 138 -9.09 -4.69 -7.18
C ARG A 138 -8.13 -5.40 -8.14
N VAL A 139 -8.11 -5.06 -9.44
CA VAL A 139 -7.05 -5.54 -10.35
C VAL A 139 -5.67 -5.04 -9.92
N ALA A 140 -5.55 -3.76 -9.52
CA ALA A 140 -4.29 -3.23 -9.01
C ALA A 140 -3.84 -3.93 -7.72
N ILE A 141 -4.77 -4.29 -6.84
CA ILE A 141 -4.50 -5.10 -5.64
C ILE A 141 -4.06 -6.53 -6.05
N ALA A 142 -4.77 -7.19 -6.97
CA ALA A 142 -4.39 -8.51 -7.47
C ALA A 142 -2.97 -8.50 -8.06
N ARG A 143 -2.64 -7.48 -8.84
CA ARG A 143 -1.28 -7.28 -9.35
C ARG A 143 -0.25 -7.12 -8.22
N ALA A 144 -0.59 -6.38 -7.17
CA ALA A 144 0.32 -6.19 -6.04
C ALA A 144 0.59 -7.50 -5.28
N ILE A 145 -0.44 -8.34 -5.06
CA ILE A 145 -0.31 -9.60 -4.30
C ILE A 145 0.23 -10.77 -5.12
N ALA A 146 0.14 -10.73 -6.46
CA ALA A 146 0.56 -11.81 -7.32
C ALA A 146 2.04 -12.19 -7.15
N LYS A 147 2.87 -11.29 -6.68
CA LYS A 147 4.27 -11.55 -6.34
C LYS A 147 4.50 -12.01 -4.90
N ARG A 148 3.44 -12.27 -4.12
CA ARG A 148 3.47 -12.69 -2.71
C ARG A 148 4.32 -11.74 -1.84
N PRO A 149 3.99 -10.44 -1.78
CA PRO A 149 4.77 -9.47 -1.04
C PRO A 149 4.63 -9.69 0.47
N GLU A 150 5.69 -9.40 1.21
CA GLU A 150 5.66 -9.40 2.67
C GLU A 150 5.07 -8.11 3.24
N VAL A 151 5.19 -7.03 2.47
CA VAL A 151 4.65 -5.71 2.84
C VAL A 151 3.81 -5.16 1.69
N MET A 152 2.59 -4.73 1.99
CA MET A 152 1.76 -3.95 1.09
C MET A 152 1.69 -2.49 1.55
N LEU A 153 1.94 -1.59 0.61
CA LEU A 153 1.92 -0.15 0.81
C LEU A 153 0.80 0.45 -0.03
N CYS A 154 -0.26 0.90 0.64
CA CYS A 154 -1.49 1.36 0.01
C CYS A 154 -1.65 2.87 0.21
N ASP A 155 -1.52 3.65 -0.86
CA ASP A 155 -1.72 5.10 -0.83
C ASP A 155 -3.13 5.42 -1.33
N GLU A 156 -4.03 5.82 -0.40
CA GLU A 156 -5.43 6.16 -0.64
C GLU A 156 -6.19 5.10 -1.46
N PRO A 157 -6.19 3.81 -1.06
CA PRO A 157 -6.71 2.71 -1.90
C PRO A 157 -8.21 2.82 -2.19
N THR A 158 -8.94 3.67 -1.47
CA THR A 158 -10.38 3.90 -1.64
C THR A 158 -10.72 5.35 -1.99
N GLY A 159 -9.72 6.22 -2.11
CA GLY A 159 -9.91 7.67 -2.22
C GLY A 159 -10.66 8.15 -3.47
N ALA A 160 -10.73 7.34 -4.52
CA ALA A 160 -11.47 7.64 -5.76
C ALA A 160 -12.79 6.85 -5.89
N LEU A 161 -13.26 6.20 -4.80
CA LEU A 161 -14.38 5.27 -4.83
C LEU A 161 -15.54 5.77 -3.96
N ASP A 162 -16.76 5.41 -4.33
CA ASP A 162 -17.92 5.53 -3.45
C ASP A 162 -17.82 4.55 -2.26
N SER A 163 -18.59 4.79 -1.21
CA SER A 163 -18.53 4.02 0.03
C SER A 163 -18.79 2.51 -0.18
N LYS A 164 -19.77 2.15 -0.99
CA LYS A 164 -20.09 0.75 -1.25
C LYS A 164 -18.96 0.01 -1.95
N THR A 165 -18.38 0.64 -2.95
CA THR A 165 -17.24 0.10 -3.70
C THR A 165 -15.96 0.08 -2.86
N GLY A 166 -15.77 1.10 -2.02
CA GLY A 166 -14.64 1.17 -1.10
C GLY A 166 -14.67 0.04 -0.06
N ILE A 167 -15.85 -0.32 0.47
CA ILE A 167 -15.99 -1.48 1.36
C ILE A 167 -15.48 -2.76 0.70
N LEU A 168 -15.83 -3.03 -0.55
CA LEU A 168 -15.35 -4.22 -1.28
C LEU A 168 -13.82 -4.24 -1.43
N VAL A 169 -13.21 -3.07 -1.59
CA VAL A 169 -11.74 -2.95 -1.62
C VAL A 169 -11.13 -3.24 -0.25
N LEU A 170 -11.72 -2.72 0.83
CA LEU A 170 -11.26 -3.00 2.19
C LEU A 170 -11.44 -4.47 2.59
N GLU A 171 -12.53 -5.12 2.14
CA GLU A 171 -12.75 -6.56 2.32
C GLU A 171 -11.64 -7.37 1.64
N ALA A 172 -11.29 -7.02 0.39
CA ALA A 172 -10.19 -7.67 -0.32
C ALA A 172 -8.85 -7.50 0.41
N LEU A 173 -8.52 -6.28 0.87
CA LEU A 173 -7.30 -6.01 1.63
C LEU A 173 -7.27 -6.77 2.97
N SER A 174 -8.37 -6.78 3.72
CA SER A 174 -8.47 -7.49 5.00
C SER A 174 -8.29 -9.00 4.80
N ARG A 175 -8.95 -9.57 3.80
CA ARG A 175 -8.81 -10.98 3.44
C ARG A 175 -7.37 -11.34 3.08
N ILE A 176 -6.71 -10.54 2.25
CA ILE A 176 -5.30 -10.72 1.87
C ILE A 176 -4.40 -10.69 3.12
N ASN A 177 -4.61 -9.73 4.01
CA ASN A 177 -3.84 -9.65 5.25
C ASN A 177 -4.00 -10.91 6.11
N GLU A 178 -5.23 -11.41 6.25
CA GLU A 178 -5.54 -12.61 7.06
C GLU A 178 -4.97 -13.89 6.44
N GLU A 179 -5.15 -14.09 5.13
CA GLU A 179 -4.74 -15.31 4.42
C GLU A 179 -3.23 -15.37 4.16
N MET A 180 -2.60 -14.24 3.82
CA MET A 180 -1.18 -14.20 3.44
C MET A 180 -0.27 -13.71 4.57
N LYS A 181 -0.81 -13.21 5.67
CA LYS A 181 -0.05 -12.58 6.78
C LYS A 181 0.83 -11.41 6.32
N THR A 182 0.47 -10.79 5.19
CA THR A 182 1.18 -9.64 4.64
C THR A 182 1.00 -8.43 5.55
N ALA A 183 2.09 -7.78 5.96
CA ALA A 183 2.05 -6.50 6.66
C ALA A 183 1.50 -5.40 5.74
N MET A 184 0.60 -4.56 6.22
CA MET A 184 0.00 -3.49 5.39
C MET A 184 0.13 -2.12 6.05
N ALA A 185 0.60 -1.13 5.30
CA ALA A 185 0.50 0.27 5.65
C ALA A 185 -0.49 0.95 4.70
N ILE A 186 -1.60 1.45 5.23
CA ILE A 186 -2.67 2.10 4.46
C ILE A 186 -2.69 3.58 4.80
N ILE A 187 -2.39 4.43 3.84
CA ILE A 187 -2.59 5.87 3.95
C ILE A 187 -4.01 6.19 3.54
N THR A 188 -4.69 7.00 4.35
CA THR A 188 -6.01 7.52 4.00
C THR A 188 -6.33 8.79 4.77
N HIS A 189 -7.23 9.59 4.22
CA HIS A 189 -7.87 10.71 4.91
C HIS A 189 -9.26 10.32 5.44
N ASN A 190 -9.78 9.14 5.08
CA ASN A 190 -11.04 8.62 5.61
C ASN A 190 -10.85 8.05 7.02
N ALA A 191 -11.39 8.76 8.02
CA ALA A 191 -11.28 8.37 9.41
C ALA A 191 -11.99 7.04 9.74
N GLY A 192 -13.00 6.63 8.96
CA GLY A 192 -13.71 5.36 9.17
C GLY A 192 -12.80 4.15 9.02
N ILE A 193 -11.82 4.21 8.12
CA ILE A 193 -10.91 3.09 7.84
C ILE A 193 -10.05 2.72 9.05
N ARG A 194 -9.85 3.64 10.02
CA ARG A 194 -9.16 3.34 11.28
C ARG A 194 -9.71 2.12 12.01
N GLN A 195 -10.99 1.84 11.82
CA GLN A 195 -11.70 0.77 12.57
C GLN A 195 -11.22 -0.64 12.19
N ILE A 196 -10.71 -0.85 10.98
CA ILE A 196 -10.18 -2.15 10.53
C ILE A 196 -8.71 -2.36 10.87
N ALA A 197 -8.00 -1.30 11.29
CA ALA A 197 -6.57 -1.34 11.58
C ALA A 197 -6.27 -2.06 12.90
N HIS A 198 -5.09 -2.66 13.00
CA HIS A 198 -4.51 -3.08 14.28
C HIS A 198 -3.94 -1.87 15.02
N ARG A 199 -3.24 -0.99 14.29
CA ARG A 199 -2.72 0.29 14.82
C ARG A 199 -3.05 1.45 13.88
N VAL A 200 -3.24 2.60 14.50
CA VAL A 200 -3.52 3.86 13.79
C VAL A 200 -2.48 4.88 14.18
N PHE A 201 -1.84 5.49 13.18
CA PHE A 201 -0.86 6.56 13.34
C PHE A 201 -1.44 7.87 12.80
N THR A 202 -1.52 8.89 13.63
CA THR A 202 -1.98 10.22 13.21
C THR A 202 -0.77 11.06 12.82
N PHE A 203 -0.73 11.47 11.56
CA PHE A 203 0.32 12.31 11.01
C PHE A 203 -0.06 13.78 11.04
N LYS A 204 0.88 14.62 11.48
CA LYS A 204 0.79 16.08 11.44
C LYS A 204 2.19 16.67 11.22
N ASP A 205 2.33 17.57 10.24
CA ASP A 205 3.54 18.37 9.98
C ASP A 205 4.84 17.53 9.92
N GLY A 206 4.80 16.40 9.23
CA GLY A 206 5.94 15.50 9.04
C GLY A 206 6.30 14.64 10.26
N ARG A 207 5.41 14.52 11.26
CA ARG A 207 5.61 13.75 12.49
C ARG A 207 4.42 12.81 12.76
N ILE A 208 4.66 11.76 13.52
CA ILE A 208 3.58 10.99 14.17
C ILE A 208 3.19 11.77 15.42
N ALA A 209 1.99 12.33 15.41
CA ALA A 209 1.44 13.09 16.53
C ALA A 209 0.80 12.17 17.58
N ASP A 210 0.26 11.02 17.14
CA ASP A 210 -0.40 10.05 18.00
C ASP A 210 -0.31 8.65 17.39
N ALA A 211 -0.29 7.61 18.23
CA ALA A 211 -0.31 6.21 17.85
C ALA A 211 -1.26 5.44 18.79
N ALA A 212 -2.27 4.80 18.21
CA ALA A 212 -3.28 4.05 18.95
C ALA A 212 -3.31 2.58 18.47
N VAL A 213 -3.55 1.67 19.40
CA VAL A 213 -3.81 0.24 19.14
C VAL A 213 -5.32 0.02 19.23
N ASN A 214 -5.89 -0.73 18.30
CA ASN A 214 -7.27 -1.17 18.36
C ASN A 214 -7.35 -2.55 19.02
N ASP A 215 -7.94 -2.64 20.18
CA ASP A 215 -8.16 -3.92 20.88
C ASP A 215 -9.23 -4.78 20.16
N GLN A 216 -10.17 -4.14 19.47
CA GLN A 216 -11.21 -4.79 18.67
C GLN A 216 -11.30 -4.09 17.30
N ARG A 217 -11.07 -4.87 16.25
CA ARG A 217 -11.19 -4.38 14.88
C ARG A 217 -12.61 -4.61 14.37
N ALA A 218 -13.17 -3.61 13.69
CA ALA A 218 -14.42 -3.77 12.95
C ALA A 218 -14.19 -4.58 11.66
N ARG A 219 -15.25 -5.22 11.18
CA ARG A 219 -15.25 -5.77 9.82
C ARG A 219 -15.39 -4.64 8.81
N PRO A 220 -14.80 -4.75 7.59
CA PRO A 220 -14.92 -3.70 6.57
C PRO A 220 -16.36 -3.29 6.26
N ALA A 221 -17.31 -4.23 6.30
CA ALA A 221 -18.73 -3.95 6.09
C ALA A 221 -19.37 -3.05 7.18
N GLU A 222 -18.73 -2.90 8.32
CA GLU A 222 -19.20 -2.09 9.47
C GLU A 222 -18.59 -0.67 9.45
N VAL A 223 -17.69 -0.40 8.51
CA VAL A 223 -17.01 0.91 8.39
C VAL A 223 -18.00 1.98 7.91
N SER A 224 -18.13 3.05 8.69
CA SER A 224 -18.86 4.25 8.29
C SER A 224 -17.94 5.22 7.53
N TRP A 225 -18.45 5.77 6.43
CA TRP A 225 -17.70 6.65 5.49
C TRP A 225 -17.97 8.12 5.78
#